data_93ecb9b5f09f07ce4791eefc3a40d6ff
#
_entry.id   93ecb9b5f09f07ce4791eefc3a40d6ff
#
_cell.length_a   1.000
_cell.length_b   1.000
_cell.length_c   1.000
_cell.angle_alpha   90.00
_cell.angle_beta   90.00
_cell.angle_gamma   90.00
#
_symmetry.space_group_name_H-M   'P 1'
#
loop_
_entity.id
_entity.type
_entity.pdbx_description
1 polymer ?
#
loop_
_entity_poly.entity_id
_entity_poly.type
_entity_poly.pdbx_seq_one_letter_code
_entity_poly.pdbx_strand_id
1 'polypeptide(L)'
;MLENLFKLKENHTSVKTEVIAGITTFMTMAYILAVNPSVLSAAGMDPTAVLLATCIASFIGTICMGLTANLPFVLSAGMGLNAYLAYTVVGVMGYHWQVALLAVFIEGIIFIVLSLTNVREAIFDAIPLNLKKGVSVGIGIFIAFIGLQNAKLVIGNKSTLVSITNFYKRFPYCWNLFFTCSYWIIDHSHSLY
;
A
#
# COMPACT_ATOMS: atom_id res chain seq x y z
N MET A 1 -27.98 -19.16 -7.19
CA MET A 1 -27.58 -18.96 -5.79
C MET A 1 -26.70 -17.72 -5.63
N LEU A 2 -25.59 -17.60 -6.36
CA LEU A 2 -24.69 -16.42 -6.34
C LEU A 2 -25.42 -15.14 -6.77
N GLU A 3 -26.33 -15.22 -7.73
CA GLU A 3 -27.10 -14.09 -8.27
C GLU A 3 -27.99 -13.44 -7.20
N ASN A 4 -28.61 -14.26 -6.33
CA ASN A 4 -29.46 -13.74 -5.26
C ASN A 4 -28.65 -13.21 -4.06
N LEU A 5 -27.42 -13.72 -3.85
CA LEU A 5 -26.55 -13.26 -2.77
C LEU A 5 -25.87 -11.93 -3.11
N PHE A 6 -25.42 -11.77 -4.35
CA PHE A 6 -24.62 -10.63 -4.79
C PHE A 6 -25.34 -9.65 -5.69
N LYS A 7 -26.67 -9.84 -5.93
CA LYS A 7 -27.53 -8.92 -6.71
C LYS A 7 -26.91 -8.47 -8.04
N LEU A 8 -26.31 -9.40 -8.77
CA LEU A 8 -25.51 -9.12 -9.97
C LEU A 8 -26.29 -8.37 -11.04
N LYS A 9 -27.60 -8.70 -11.23
CA LYS A 9 -28.46 -8.02 -12.20
C LYS A 9 -28.82 -6.60 -11.79
N GLU A 10 -29.06 -6.36 -10.49
CA GLU A 10 -29.33 -5.01 -9.97
C GLU A 10 -28.11 -4.10 -10.15
N ASN A 11 -26.90 -4.65 -9.98
CA ASN A 11 -25.64 -3.92 -10.11
C ASN A 11 -25.11 -3.87 -11.56
N HIS A 12 -25.88 -4.34 -12.54
CA HIS A 12 -25.48 -4.39 -13.96
C HIS A 12 -24.10 -5.01 -14.21
N THR A 13 -23.74 -6.05 -13.43
CA THR A 13 -22.44 -6.70 -13.48
C THR A 13 -22.56 -8.20 -13.77
N SER A 14 -21.44 -8.87 -14.01
CA SER A 14 -21.36 -10.30 -14.24
C SER A 14 -20.35 -10.95 -13.30
N VAL A 15 -20.51 -12.24 -13.01
CA VAL A 15 -19.56 -13.02 -12.18
C VAL A 15 -18.12 -12.86 -12.68
N LYS A 16 -17.92 -12.87 -14.01
CA LYS A 16 -16.61 -12.69 -14.61
C LYS A 16 -16.01 -11.32 -14.30
N THR A 17 -16.80 -10.26 -14.38
CA THR A 17 -16.39 -8.88 -14.10
C THR A 17 -16.00 -8.74 -12.62
N GLU A 18 -16.82 -9.28 -11.71
CA GLU A 18 -16.56 -9.23 -10.26
C GLU A 18 -15.28 -9.99 -9.88
N VAL A 19 -15.06 -11.16 -10.45
CA VAL A 19 -13.84 -11.94 -10.21
C VAL A 19 -12.59 -11.19 -10.73
N ILE A 20 -12.67 -10.61 -11.93
CA ILE A 20 -11.55 -9.82 -12.48
C ILE A 20 -11.29 -8.58 -11.62
N ALA A 21 -12.35 -7.88 -11.19
CA ALA A 21 -12.23 -6.72 -10.29
C ALA A 21 -11.58 -7.11 -8.95
N GLY A 22 -12.02 -8.22 -8.34
CA GLY A 22 -11.43 -8.73 -7.10
C GLY A 22 -9.96 -9.11 -7.25
N ILE A 23 -9.58 -9.79 -8.33
CA ILE A 23 -8.16 -10.11 -8.63
C ILE A 23 -7.36 -8.82 -8.84
N THR A 24 -7.89 -7.85 -9.57
CA THR A 24 -7.20 -6.58 -9.83
C THR A 24 -6.96 -5.81 -8.54
N THR A 25 -7.98 -5.70 -7.66
CA THR A 25 -7.82 -5.04 -6.35
C THR A 25 -6.87 -5.80 -5.44
N PHE A 26 -6.88 -7.13 -5.45
CA PHE A 26 -5.91 -7.94 -4.72
C PHE A 26 -4.47 -7.68 -5.20
N MET A 27 -4.23 -7.70 -6.50
CA MET A 27 -2.89 -7.45 -7.06
C MET A 27 -2.35 -6.05 -6.70
N THR A 28 -3.23 -5.03 -6.67
CA THR A 28 -2.84 -3.67 -6.25
C THR A 28 -2.51 -3.57 -4.77
N MET A 29 -3.07 -4.45 -3.93
CA MET A 29 -2.86 -4.46 -2.48
C MET A 29 -1.82 -5.50 -2.01
N ALA A 30 -1.43 -6.45 -2.87
CA ALA A 30 -0.53 -7.55 -2.50
C ALA A 30 0.84 -7.06 -1.98
N TYR A 31 1.33 -5.92 -2.45
CA TYR A 31 2.59 -5.34 -1.98
C TYR A 31 2.60 -5.06 -0.47
N ILE A 32 1.44 -4.81 0.15
CA ILE A 32 1.31 -4.52 1.59
C ILE A 32 1.80 -5.69 2.43
N LEU A 33 1.59 -6.93 1.96
CA LEU A 33 2.05 -8.13 2.66
C LEU A 33 3.58 -8.17 2.81
N ALA A 34 4.32 -7.57 1.89
CA ALA A 34 5.78 -7.46 1.97
C ALA A 34 6.23 -6.19 2.72
N VAL A 35 5.57 -5.05 2.45
CA VAL A 35 6.00 -3.75 2.97
C VAL A 35 5.59 -3.55 4.43
N ASN A 36 4.41 -4.02 4.83
CA ASN A 36 3.92 -3.84 6.20
C ASN A 36 4.83 -4.51 7.26
N PRO A 37 5.25 -5.79 7.12
CA PRO A 37 6.22 -6.38 8.02
C PRO A 37 7.57 -5.64 8.02
N SER A 38 8.02 -5.17 6.86
CA SER A 38 9.27 -4.43 6.74
C SER A 38 9.24 -3.08 7.50
N VAL A 39 8.13 -2.35 7.44
CA VAL A 39 7.95 -1.08 8.15
C VAL A 39 7.82 -1.29 9.65
N LEU A 40 7.02 -2.25 10.09
CA LEU A 40 6.77 -2.50 11.52
C LEU A 40 7.93 -3.23 12.21
N SER A 41 8.78 -3.94 11.47
CA SER A 41 10.02 -4.50 12.03
C SER A 41 11.00 -3.41 12.49
N ALA A 42 10.94 -2.20 11.89
CA ALA A 42 11.70 -1.05 12.37
C ALA A 42 11.28 -0.60 13.78
N ALA A 43 10.07 -0.92 14.22
CA ALA A 43 9.58 -0.70 15.58
C ALA A 43 9.93 -1.86 16.56
N GLY A 44 10.70 -2.86 16.11
CA GLY A 44 11.09 -4.02 16.92
C GLY A 44 10.04 -5.14 16.98
N MET A 45 9.06 -5.15 16.08
CA MET A 45 8.06 -6.22 15.98
C MET A 45 8.60 -7.38 15.15
N ASP A 46 8.21 -8.62 15.47
CA ASP A 46 8.55 -9.79 14.66
C ASP A 46 7.88 -9.72 13.29
N PRO A 47 8.63 -9.69 12.19
CA PRO A 47 8.08 -9.57 10.84
C PRO A 47 7.16 -10.73 10.46
N THR A 48 7.41 -11.94 10.97
CA THR A 48 6.58 -13.11 10.69
C THR A 48 5.22 -12.98 11.37
N ALA A 49 5.19 -12.55 12.63
CA ALA A 49 3.95 -12.29 13.36
C ALA A 49 3.13 -11.18 12.71
N VAL A 50 3.79 -10.10 12.28
CA VAL A 50 3.14 -8.98 11.56
C VAL A 50 2.55 -9.45 10.23
N LEU A 51 3.27 -10.27 9.46
CA LEU A 51 2.78 -10.84 8.20
C LEU A 51 1.51 -11.65 8.43
N LEU A 52 1.54 -12.60 9.38
CA LEU A 52 0.39 -13.45 9.68
C LEU A 52 -0.81 -12.62 10.17
N ALA A 53 -0.60 -11.67 11.07
CA ALA A 53 -1.65 -10.78 11.56
C ALA A 53 -2.25 -9.95 10.42
N THR A 54 -1.43 -9.42 9.51
CA THR A 54 -1.88 -8.66 8.35
C THR A 54 -2.71 -9.53 7.40
N CYS A 55 -2.27 -10.75 7.11
CA CYS A 55 -3.01 -11.69 6.27
C CYS A 55 -4.38 -12.03 6.86
N ILE A 56 -4.43 -12.37 8.15
CA ILE A 56 -5.69 -12.74 8.83
C ILE A 56 -6.65 -11.54 8.88
N ALA A 57 -6.17 -10.36 9.28
CA ALA A 57 -6.99 -9.17 9.37
C ALA A 57 -7.52 -8.74 7.99
N SER A 58 -6.67 -8.77 6.95
CA SER A 58 -7.08 -8.45 5.58
C SER A 58 -8.10 -9.46 5.04
N PHE A 59 -7.93 -10.74 5.34
CA PHE A 59 -8.86 -11.79 4.94
C PHE A 59 -10.24 -11.58 5.58
N ILE A 60 -10.29 -11.39 6.91
CA ILE A 60 -11.55 -11.15 7.63
C ILE A 60 -12.22 -9.86 7.12
N GLY A 61 -11.47 -8.76 6.99
CA GLY A 61 -11.98 -7.49 6.50
C GLY A 61 -12.54 -7.58 5.09
N THR A 62 -11.83 -8.27 4.19
CA THR A 62 -12.26 -8.46 2.80
C THR A 62 -13.51 -9.32 2.69
N ILE A 63 -13.63 -10.39 3.47
CA ILE A 63 -14.84 -11.22 3.52
C ILE A 63 -16.02 -10.40 4.06
N CYS A 64 -15.83 -9.68 5.16
CA CYS A 64 -16.87 -8.80 5.69
C CYS A 64 -17.33 -7.79 4.64
N MET A 65 -16.39 -7.13 3.93
CA MET A 65 -16.71 -6.19 2.87
C MET A 65 -17.52 -6.83 1.73
N GLY A 66 -17.09 -7.99 1.25
CA GLY A 66 -17.79 -8.71 0.20
C GLY A 66 -19.20 -9.16 0.58
N LEU A 67 -19.39 -9.61 1.83
CA LEU A 67 -20.70 -10.11 2.29
C LEU A 67 -21.66 -8.99 2.71
N THR A 68 -21.15 -7.90 3.31
CA THR A 68 -22.02 -6.83 3.83
C THR A 68 -22.26 -5.72 2.83
N ALA A 69 -21.18 -5.25 2.16
CA ALA A 69 -21.26 -4.13 1.21
C ALA A 69 -21.43 -4.58 -0.24
N ASN A 70 -21.26 -5.87 -0.53
CA ASN A 70 -21.37 -6.43 -1.88
C ASN A 70 -20.46 -5.72 -2.90
N LEU A 71 -19.23 -5.40 -2.48
CA LEU A 71 -18.22 -4.72 -3.30
C LEU A 71 -16.96 -5.58 -3.44
N PRO A 72 -16.37 -5.68 -4.64
CA PRO A 72 -15.18 -6.50 -4.90
C PRO A 72 -13.89 -5.80 -4.49
N PHE A 73 -13.86 -5.16 -3.32
CA PHE A 73 -12.68 -4.47 -2.81
C PHE A 73 -11.94 -5.29 -1.77
N VAL A 74 -10.63 -5.38 -1.93
CA VAL A 74 -9.73 -5.96 -0.92
C VAL A 74 -9.40 -4.91 0.12
N LEU A 75 -9.55 -5.26 1.40
CA LEU A 75 -9.18 -4.40 2.52
C LEU A 75 -7.84 -4.84 3.10
N SER A 76 -6.98 -3.89 3.43
CA SER A 76 -5.71 -4.15 4.07
C SER A 76 -5.27 -2.97 4.96
N ALA A 77 -4.13 -3.13 5.65
CA ALA A 77 -3.60 -2.13 6.56
C ALA A 77 -3.22 -0.81 5.87
N GLY A 78 -3.48 0.32 6.52
CA GLY A 78 -3.11 1.66 6.05
C GLY A 78 -1.62 1.94 6.26
N MET A 79 -0.83 2.04 5.18
CA MET A 79 0.62 2.20 5.25
C MET A 79 1.07 3.52 5.90
N GLY A 80 0.32 4.61 5.71
CA GLY A 80 0.67 5.92 6.27
C GLY A 80 0.71 5.93 7.80
N LEU A 81 -0.33 5.37 8.44
CA LEU A 81 -0.41 5.27 9.88
C LEU A 81 0.62 4.28 10.45
N ASN A 82 0.87 3.17 9.76
CA ASN A 82 1.88 2.19 10.17
C ASN A 82 3.29 2.79 10.15
N ALA A 83 3.62 3.58 9.12
CA ALA A 83 4.89 4.30 9.05
C ALA A 83 5.00 5.35 10.17
N TYR A 84 3.94 6.10 10.46
CA TYR A 84 3.91 7.04 11.57
C TYR A 84 4.12 6.34 12.92
N LEU A 85 3.44 5.21 13.15
CA LEU A 85 3.62 4.41 14.35
C LEU A 85 5.07 3.93 14.49
N ALA A 86 5.64 3.32 13.45
CA ALA A 86 6.96 2.74 13.51
C ALA A 86 8.07 3.80 13.67
N TYR A 87 8.04 4.86 12.87
CA TYR A 87 9.13 5.82 12.83
C TYR A 87 8.95 6.97 13.82
N THR A 88 7.72 7.47 14.02
CA THR A 88 7.49 8.62 14.89
C THR A 88 7.21 8.18 16.32
N VAL A 89 6.20 7.33 16.54
CA VAL A 89 5.77 6.99 17.91
C VAL A 89 6.81 6.11 18.59
N VAL A 90 7.29 5.06 17.94
CA VAL A 90 8.30 4.16 18.51
C VAL A 90 9.71 4.72 18.32
N GLY A 91 10.04 5.17 17.11
CA GLY A 91 11.42 5.59 16.78
C GLY A 91 11.82 6.92 17.40
N VAL A 92 10.98 7.97 17.32
CA VAL A 92 11.30 9.32 17.79
C VAL A 92 10.82 9.55 19.23
N MET A 93 9.59 9.18 19.56
CA MET A 93 9.01 9.38 20.89
C MET A 93 9.47 8.32 21.91
N GLY A 94 10.05 7.20 21.45
CA GLY A 94 10.63 6.17 22.30
C GLY A 94 9.61 5.28 23.05
N TYR A 95 8.34 5.28 22.63
CA TYR A 95 7.34 4.41 23.22
C TYR A 95 7.54 2.96 22.77
N HIS A 96 7.28 2.01 23.68
CA HIS A 96 7.26 0.60 23.32
C HIS A 96 6.14 0.33 22.30
N TRP A 97 6.39 -0.53 21.32
CA TRP A 97 5.42 -0.87 20.27
C TRP A 97 4.11 -1.45 20.83
N GLN A 98 4.13 -2.13 22.00
CA GLN A 98 2.93 -2.64 22.66
C GLN A 98 1.99 -1.50 23.10
N VAL A 99 2.55 -0.40 23.64
CA VAL A 99 1.78 0.77 24.04
C VAL A 99 1.17 1.46 22.83
N ALA A 100 1.93 1.55 21.74
CA ALA A 100 1.45 2.11 20.47
C ALA A 100 0.30 1.26 19.89
N LEU A 101 0.40 -0.07 19.91
CA LEU A 101 -0.69 -0.96 19.47
C LEU A 101 -1.92 -0.86 20.35
N LEU A 102 -1.76 -0.69 21.68
CA LEU A 102 -2.88 -0.47 22.56
C LEU A 102 -3.63 0.83 22.22
N ALA A 103 -2.91 1.90 21.89
CA ALA A 103 -3.50 3.15 21.44
C ALA A 103 -4.31 2.96 20.14
N VAL A 104 -3.76 2.23 19.16
CA VAL A 104 -4.45 1.89 17.89
C VAL A 104 -5.71 1.04 18.16
N PHE A 105 -5.65 0.12 19.11
CA PHE A 105 -6.81 -0.70 19.48
C PHE A 105 -7.93 0.17 20.09
N ILE A 106 -7.60 1.10 20.98
CA ILE A 106 -8.56 2.05 21.56
C ILE A 106 -9.16 2.94 20.46
N GLU A 107 -8.31 3.45 19.54
CA GLU A 107 -8.76 4.21 18.37
C GLU A 107 -9.77 3.43 17.55
N GLY A 108 -9.49 2.13 17.28
CA GLY A 108 -10.41 1.25 16.57
C GLY A 108 -11.77 1.12 17.25
N ILE A 109 -11.83 0.99 18.58
CA ILE A 109 -13.09 0.94 19.34
C ILE A 109 -13.84 2.27 19.20
N ILE A 110 -13.16 3.39 19.38
CA ILE A 110 -13.76 4.73 19.22
C ILE A 110 -14.32 4.88 17.80
N PHE A 111 -13.57 4.43 16.80
CA PHE A 111 -14.00 4.49 15.40
C PHE A 111 -15.26 3.66 15.13
N ILE A 112 -15.38 2.47 15.74
CA ILE A 112 -16.60 1.65 15.65
C ILE A 112 -17.78 2.39 16.26
N VAL A 113 -17.62 2.96 17.46
CA VAL A 113 -18.68 3.72 18.12
C VAL A 113 -19.12 4.93 17.29
N LEU A 114 -18.17 5.68 16.73
CA LEU A 114 -18.45 6.80 15.83
C LEU A 114 -19.13 6.36 14.52
N SER A 115 -18.82 5.16 14.05
CA SER A 115 -19.42 4.60 12.82
C SER A 115 -20.88 4.15 13.03
N LEU A 116 -21.25 3.77 14.25
CA LEU A 116 -22.64 3.45 14.62
C LEU A 116 -23.51 4.71 14.76
N THR A 117 -22.88 5.85 14.94
CA THR A 117 -23.54 7.16 14.96
C THR A 117 -23.28 7.87 13.62
N ASN A 118 -24.21 8.73 13.16
CA ASN A 118 -24.04 9.48 11.91
C ASN A 118 -22.92 10.56 11.97
N VAL A 119 -22.17 10.61 13.06
CA VAL A 119 -21.07 11.57 13.26
C VAL A 119 -19.96 11.39 12.24
N ARG A 120 -19.63 10.15 11.86
CA ARG A 120 -18.62 9.85 10.84
C ARG A 120 -19.00 10.46 9.48
N GLU A 121 -20.26 10.33 9.08
CA GLU A 121 -20.77 10.89 7.83
C GLU A 121 -20.73 12.42 7.85
N ALA A 122 -21.16 13.02 8.96
CA ALA A 122 -21.11 14.47 9.16
C ALA A 122 -19.66 15.02 9.09
N ILE A 123 -18.69 14.33 9.71
CA ILE A 123 -17.27 14.71 9.62
C ILE A 123 -16.78 14.59 8.18
N PHE A 124 -17.13 13.51 7.49
CA PHE A 124 -16.71 13.31 6.09
C PHE A 124 -17.29 14.37 5.17
N ASP A 125 -18.53 14.76 5.35
CA ASP A 125 -19.19 15.79 4.55
C ASP A 125 -18.70 17.20 4.85
N ALA A 126 -18.24 17.45 6.08
CA ALA A 126 -17.61 18.71 6.44
C ALA A 126 -16.27 18.97 5.75
N ILE A 127 -15.61 17.93 5.22
CA ILE A 127 -14.32 18.08 4.51
C ILE A 127 -14.56 18.60 3.09
N PRO A 128 -13.96 19.75 2.69
CA PRO A 128 -14.07 20.28 1.34
C PRO A 128 -13.62 19.29 0.26
N LEU A 129 -14.33 19.27 -0.87
CA LEU A 129 -14.06 18.32 -1.98
C LEU A 129 -12.62 18.40 -2.49
N ASN A 130 -12.05 19.61 -2.54
CA ASN A 130 -10.67 19.81 -2.99
C ASN A 130 -9.67 19.15 -2.04
N LEU A 131 -9.94 19.16 -0.74
CA LEU A 131 -9.10 18.48 0.26
C LEU A 131 -9.20 16.95 0.12
N LYS A 132 -10.41 16.41 -0.09
CA LYS A 132 -10.61 14.97 -0.36
C LYS A 132 -9.79 14.52 -1.57
N LYS A 133 -9.81 15.28 -2.67
CA LYS A 133 -9.00 15.00 -3.88
C LYS A 133 -7.50 15.12 -3.58
N GLY A 134 -7.08 16.13 -2.83
CA GLY A 134 -5.68 16.33 -2.44
C GLY A 134 -5.13 15.17 -1.61
N VAL A 135 -5.91 14.64 -0.68
CA VAL A 135 -5.54 13.47 0.13
C VAL A 135 -5.32 12.24 -0.76
N SER A 136 -6.21 11.98 -1.72
CA SER A 136 -6.06 10.84 -2.63
C SER A 136 -4.77 10.92 -3.46
N VAL A 137 -4.45 12.11 -3.99
CA VAL A 137 -3.20 12.35 -4.72
C VAL A 137 -1.99 12.19 -3.81
N GLY A 138 -2.06 12.74 -2.59
CA GLY A 138 -0.99 12.61 -1.59
C GLY A 138 -0.67 11.18 -1.22
N ILE A 139 -1.70 10.34 -1.01
CA ILE A 139 -1.53 8.91 -0.76
C ILE A 139 -0.87 8.22 -1.96
N GLY A 140 -1.27 8.54 -3.19
CA GLY A 140 -0.66 7.98 -4.39
C GLY A 140 0.83 8.28 -4.51
N ILE A 141 1.23 9.56 -4.29
CA ILE A 141 2.63 9.99 -4.30
C ILE A 141 3.42 9.31 -3.17
N PHE A 142 2.84 9.19 -1.98
CA PHE A 142 3.46 8.53 -0.84
C PHE A 142 3.77 7.06 -1.12
N ILE A 143 2.81 6.32 -1.71
CA ILE A 143 3.02 4.91 -2.11
C ILE A 143 4.11 4.79 -3.18
N ALA A 144 4.11 5.68 -4.17
CA ALA A 144 5.15 5.74 -5.20
C ALA A 144 6.54 5.98 -4.57
N PHE A 145 6.65 6.91 -3.62
CA PHE A 145 7.89 7.20 -2.91
C PHE A 145 8.41 6.01 -2.10
N ILE A 146 7.53 5.31 -1.36
CA ILE A 146 7.88 4.08 -0.65
C ILE A 146 8.37 3.00 -1.63
N GLY A 147 7.71 2.87 -2.79
CA GLY A 147 8.14 1.95 -3.84
C GLY A 147 9.56 2.25 -4.33
N LEU A 148 9.89 3.52 -4.57
CA LEU A 148 11.23 3.96 -4.96
C LEU A 148 12.29 3.72 -3.87
N GLN A 149 11.93 3.88 -2.60
CA GLN A 149 12.83 3.58 -1.47
C GLN A 149 13.09 2.07 -1.34
N ASN A 150 12.04 1.24 -1.44
CA ASN A 150 12.18 -0.22 -1.37
C ASN A 150 12.98 -0.77 -2.55
N ALA A 151 12.82 -0.20 -3.75
CA ALA A 151 13.65 -0.49 -4.91
C ALA A 151 15.10 0.04 -4.76
N LYS A 152 15.38 0.80 -3.69
CA LYS A 152 16.67 1.46 -3.42
C LYS A 152 17.11 2.40 -4.56
N LEU A 153 16.17 2.93 -5.31
CA LEU A 153 16.41 3.99 -6.28
C LEU A 153 16.56 5.33 -5.59
N VAL A 154 15.81 5.55 -4.52
CA VAL A 154 15.94 6.70 -3.62
C VAL A 154 16.58 6.23 -2.32
N ILE A 155 17.67 6.87 -1.92
CA ILE A 155 18.43 6.59 -0.70
C ILE A 155 18.51 7.82 0.17
N GLY A 156 18.62 7.62 1.50
CA GLY A 156 18.80 8.70 2.45
C GLY A 156 20.16 9.40 2.26
N ASN A 157 20.15 10.72 2.30
CA ASN A 157 21.33 11.57 2.24
C ASN A 157 21.30 12.59 3.38
N LYS A 158 22.40 12.75 4.09
CA LYS A 158 22.49 13.66 5.26
C LYS A 158 22.32 15.14 4.87
N SER A 159 22.67 15.51 3.63
CA SER A 159 22.64 16.92 3.18
C SER A 159 21.32 17.29 2.53
N THR A 160 20.73 16.39 1.73
CA THR A 160 19.52 16.65 0.92
C THR A 160 18.30 15.82 1.34
N LEU A 161 18.39 15.11 2.49
CA LEU A 161 17.43 14.14 3.02
C LEU A 161 17.29 12.90 2.12
N VAL A 162 17.19 13.08 0.82
CA VAL A 162 17.11 12.00 -0.17
C VAL A 162 18.02 12.27 -1.35
N SER A 163 18.55 11.21 -1.96
CA SER A 163 19.31 11.28 -3.21
C SER A 163 19.00 10.06 -4.08
N ILE A 164 19.25 10.20 -5.37
CA ILE A 164 19.13 9.08 -6.30
C ILE A 164 20.37 8.20 -6.17
N THR A 165 20.15 6.87 -6.17
CA THR A 165 21.27 5.91 -6.12
C THR A 165 22.13 6.02 -7.36
N ASN A 166 23.42 5.69 -7.23
CA ASN A 166 24.29 5.62 -8.39
C ASN A 166 24.00 4.34 -9.19
N PHE A 167 23.30 4.50 -10.30
CA PHE A 167 22.89 3.39 -11.19
C PHE A 167 24.06 2.55 -11.67
N TYR A 168 25.21 3.15 -11.95
CA TYR A 168 26.41 2.47 -12.40
C TYR A 168 26.93 1.45 -11.36
N LYS A 169 26.88 1.82 -10.08
CA LYS A 169 27.32 0.94 -8.99
C LYS A 169 26.29 -0.15 -8.64
N ARG A 170 24.99 0.16 -8.82
CA ARG A 170 23.90 -0.69 -8.36
C ARG A 170 23.47 -1.74 -9.39
N PHE A 171 23.52 -1.39 -10.68
CA PHE A 171 23.09 -2.24 -11.78
C PHE A 171 24.18 -2.38 -12.85
N PRO A 172 25.37 -2.88 -12.50
CA PRO A 172 26.48 -2.96 -13.46
C PRO A 172 26.15 -3.83 -14.67
N TYR A 173 25.34 -4.88 -14.48
CA TYR A 173 24.94 -5.79 -15.55
C TYR A 173 23.89 -5.19 -16.49
N CYS A 174 22.91 -4.45 -15.99
CA CYS A 174 21.94 -3.77 -16.85
C CYS A 174 22.58 -2.69 -17.69
N TRP A 175 23.52 -1.94 -17.15
CA TRP A 175 24.25 -0.91 -17.87
C TRP A 175 25.15 -1.52 -18.96
N ASN A 176 25.88 -2.56 -18.63
CA ASN A 176 26.69 -3.28 -19.61
C ASN A 176 25.84 -3.91 -20.71
N LEU A 177 24.69 -4.51 -20.37
CA LEU A 177 23.77 -5.08 -21.35
C LEU A 177 23.21 -4.01 -22.30
N PHE A 178 22.83 -2.85 -21.75
CA PHE A 178 22.33 -1.72 -22.55
C PHE A 178 23.38 -1.18 -23.51
N PHE A 179 24.62 -1.00 -23.05
CA PHE A 179 25.73 -0.57 -23.90
C PHE A 179 26.10 -1.62 -24.92
N THR A 180 26.17 -2.89 -24.55
CA THR A 180 26.47 -3.99 -25.49
C THR A 180 25.38 -4.10 -26.54
N CYS A 181 24.13 -3.95 -26.21
CA CYS A 181 23.02 -3.96 -27.15
C CYS A 181 23.06 -2.73 -28.08
N SER A 182 23.38 -1.54 -27.57
CA SER A 182 23.55 -0.33 -28.37
C SER A 182 24.73 -0.45 -29.33
N TYR A 183 25.86 -0.96 -28.85
CA TYR A 183 27.02 -1.20 -29.71
C TYR A 183 26.73 -2.22 -30.82
N TRP A 184 26.04 -3.31 -30.46
CA TRP A 184 25.66 -4.33 -31.44
C TRP A 184 24.73 -3.79 -32.55
N ILE A 185 23.76 -2.92 -32.18
CA ILE A 185 22.85 -2.28 -33.12
C ILE A 185 23.61 -1.31 -34.04
N ILE A 186 24.56 -0.53 -33.52
CA ILE A 186 25.34 0.43 -34.29
C ILE A 186 26.28 -0.31 -35.27
N ASP A 187 26.94 -1.38 -34.81
CA ASP A 187 27.86 -2.17 -35.61
C ASP A 187 27.14 -2.89 -36.77
N HIS A 188 25.94 -3.44 -36.53
CA HIS A 188 25.13 -4.07 -37.55
C HIS A 188 24.47 -3.07 -38.52
N SER A 189 24.23 -1.83 -38.12
CA SER A 189 23.69 -0.80 -39.03
C SER A 189 24.73 -0.33 -40.04
N HIS A 190 26.02 -0.39 -39.73
CA HIS A 190 27.11 -0.07 -40.66
C HIS A 190 27.44 -1.21 -41.64
N SER A 191 26.97 -2.42 -41.38
CA SER A 191 27.16 -3.58 -42.28
C SER A 191 26.08 -3.69 -43.36
N LEU A 192 25.09 -2.83 -43.39
CA LEU A 192 23.97 -2.82 -44.34
C LEU A 192 24.03 -1.71 -45.38
N TYR A 193 25.14 -0.95 -45.43
CA TYR A 193 25.52 0.01 -46.49
C TYR A 193 26.88 -0.40 -47.07
#